data_daa8964b737adbbe64eebe81da410a54
#
_entry.id   daa8964b737adbbe64eebe81da410a54
#
_cell.length_a   1.000
_cell.length_b   1.000
_cell.length_c   1.000
_cell.angle_alpha   90.00
_cell.angle_beta   90.00
_cell.angle_gamma   90.00
#
_symmetry.space_group_name_H-M   'P 1'
#
loop_
_entity.id
_entity.type
_entity.pdbx_description
1 polymer ?
#
loop_
_entity_poly.entity_id
_entity_poly.type
_entity_poly.pdbx_seq_one_letter_code
_entity_poly.pdbx_strand_id
1 'polypeptide(L)'
;MKYFIITKKHIMWCISALLALTVAVVGSVAAFANNDRKLPIYCVESDKKQIAVSFDAAWGNDDTEQLINILSEYKVPATFFVVGAWVDKYPESVKQLSDAGHQVQNHSNSHPYMTGLSNEQMIDEIENCNKKIENITGGRPTLFRAPYGD
;
A
#
# COMPACT_ATOMS: atom_id res chain seq x y z
N MET A 1 -7.70 15.56 68.23
CA MET A 1 -7.08 14.71 67.17
C MET A 1 -8.14 13.76 66.65
N LYS A 2 -8.44 13.80 65.34
CA LYS A 2 -9.37 12.82 64.73
C LYS A 2 -8.54 11.65 64.19
N TYR A 3 -8.73 10.45 64.75
CA TYR A 3 -8.03 9.24 64.29
C TYR A 3 -8.83 8.61 63.15
N PHE A 4 -8.15 8.30 62.05
CA PHE A 4 -8.71 7.56 60.91
C PHE A 4 -8.49 6.06 61.14
N ILE A 5 -9.54 5.30 61.39
CA ILE A 5 -9.47 3.85 61.65
C ILE A 5 -9.60 3.11 60.32
N ILE A 6 -8.51 2.50 59.87
CA ILE A 6 -8.50 1.64 58.67
C ILE A 6 -9.12 0.28 59.05
N THR A 7 -10.23 -0.05 58.45
CA THR A 7 -10.90 -1.34 58.65
C THR A 7 -10.54 -2.33 57.54
N LYS A 8 -10.71 -3.63 57.78
CA LYS A 8 -10.52 -4.68 56.77
C LYS A 8 -11.29 -4.39 55.48
N LYS A 9 -12.45 -3.75 55.56
CA LYS A 9 -13.26 -3.34 54.41
C LYS A 9 -12.52 -2.31 53.56
N HIS A 10 -11.88 -1.30 54.15
CA HIS A 10 -11.13 -0.29 53.41
C HIS A 10 -9.94 -0.91 52.69
N ILE A 11 -9.23 -1.86 53.31
CA ILE A 11 -8.11 -2.59 52.68
C ILE A 11 -8.61 -3.40 51.48
N MET A 12 -9.72 -4.14 51.63
CA MET A 12 -10.31 -4.89 50.52
C MET A 12 -10.74 -3.99 49.34
N TRP A 13 -11.34 -2.82 49.63
CA TRP A 13 -11.71 -1.84 48.61
C TRP A 13 -10.49 -1.30 47.89
N CYS A 14 -9.41 -1.01 48.58
CA CYS A 14 -8.15 -0.56 47.95
C CYS A 14 -7.53 -1.66 47.07
N ILE A 15 -7.52 -2.90 47.51
CA ILE A 15 -7.01 -4.03 46.72
C ILE A 15 -7.86 -4.25 45.46
N SER A 16 -9.18 -4.22 45.55
CA SER A 16 -10.06 -4.39 44.41
C SER A 16 -9.93 -3.24 43.41
N ALA A 17 -9.80 -1.99 43.90
CA ALA A 17 -9.58 -0.82 43.03
C ALA A 17 -8.20 -0.91 42.31
N LEU A 18 -7.15 -1.35 43.00
CA LEU A 18 -5.84 -1.55 42.41
C LEU A 18 -5.87 -2.65 41.35
N LEU A 19 -6.55 -3.76 41.62
CA LEU A 19 -6.71 -4.86 40.66
C LEU A 19 -7.48 -4.42 39.41
N ALA A 20 -8.55 -3.67 39.58
CA ALA A 20 -9.34 -3.12 38.48
C ALA A 20 -8.50 -2.15 37.60
N LEU A 21 -7.67 -1.31 38.26
CA LEU A 21 -6.79 -0.39 37.56
C LEU A 21 -5.71 -1.14 36.76
N THR A 22 -5.11 -2.18 37.34
CA THR A 22 -4.11 -3.00 36.63
C THR A 22 -4.71 -3.72 35.43
N VAL A 23 -5.91 -4.29 35.55
CA VAL A 23 -6.62 -4.92 34.44
C VAL A 23 -6.94 -3.91 33.32
N ALA A 24 -7.39 -2.70 33.68
CA ALA A 24 -7.68 -1.63 32.72
C ALA A 24 -6.42 -1.16 31.98
N VAL A 25 -5.29 -1.02 32.68
CA VAL A 25 -4.01 -0.62 32.07
C VAL A 25 -3.46 -1.72 31.17
N VAL A 26 -3.46 -2.98 31.61
CA VAL A 26 -2.99 -4.11 30.80
C VAL A 26 -3.87 -4.30 29.58
N GLY A 27 -5.19 -4.17 29.72
CA GLY A 27 -6.15 -4.25 28.60
C GLY A 27 -5.94 -3.15 27.57
N SER A 28 -5.69 -1.91 28.01
CA SER A 28 -5.40 -0.81 27.09
C SER A 28 -4.06 -0.99 26.37
N VAL A 29 -2.99 -1.40 27.06
CA VAL A 29 -1.70 -1.67 26.43
C VAL A 29 -1.80 -2.80 25.40
N ALA A 30 -2.53 -3.87 25.69
CA ALA A 30 -2.77 -4.95 24.74
C ALA A 30 -3.59 -4.50 23.51
N ALA A 31 -4.56 -3.61 23.69
CA ALA A 31 -5.34 -3.05 22.58
C ALA A 31 -4.51 -2.14 21.65
N PHE A 32 -3.53 -1.42 22.18
CA PHE A 32 -2.61 -0.59 21.38
C PHE A 32 -1.46 -1.39 20.77
N ALA A 33 -1.03 -2.51 21.37
CA ALA A 33 0.06 -3.34 20.87
C ALA A 33 -0.32 -4.15 19.62
N ASN A 34 -1.61 -4.38 19.36
CA ASN A 34 -2.10 -5.12 18.18
C ASN A 34 -2.35 -4.25 16.92
N ASN A 35 -1.90 -3.01 16.92
CA ASN A 35 -2.02 -2.16 15.75
C ASN A 35 -0.76 -2.33 14.87
N ASP A 36 -0.57 -3.55 14.31
CA ASP A 36 0.41 -3.80 13.26
C ASP A 36 0.01 -3.01 12.00
N ARG A 37 0.38 -1.73 11.98
CA ARG A 37 0.30 -0.92 10.78
C ARG A 37 1.20 -1.56 9.73
N LYS A 38 0.59 -2.19 8.74
CA LYS A 38 1.29 -2.62 7.54
C LYS A 38 1.72 -1.38 6.78
N LEU A 39 2.98 -1.01 6.92
CA LEU A 39 3.54 0.13 6.20
C LEU A 39 3.78 -0.25 4.74
N PRO A 40 3.64 0.70 3.80
CA PRO A 40 4.07 0.51 2.43
C PRO A 40 5.56 0.17 2.34
N ILE A 41 5.95 -0.51 1.28
CA ILE A 41 7.37 -0.80 1.02
C ILE A 41 8.01 0.46 0.44
N TYR A 42 8.86 1.12 1.22
CA TYR A 42 9.60 2.32 0.79
C TYR A 42 10.99 2.02 0.26
N CYS A 43 11.61 0.96 0.77
CA CYS A 43 12.93 0.50 0.36
C CYS A 43 13.08 -0.99 0.63
N VAL A 44 14.04 -1.58 -0.05
CA VAL A 44 14.42 -2.99 0.14
C VAL A 44 15.84 -3.01 0.69
N GLU A 45 16.07 -3.78 1.76
CA GLU A 45 17.40 -4.00 2.31
C GLU A 45 18.27 -4.71 1.28
N SER A 46 19.43 -4.15 0.99
CA SER A 46 20.37 -4.71 0.01
C SER A 46 21.80 -4.30 0.33
N ASP A 47 22.71 -5.27 0.29
CA ASP A 47 24.16 -5.02 0.39
C ASP A 47 24.76 -4.47 -0.92
N LYS A 48 23.98 -4.45 -1.99
CA LYS A 48 24.40 -3.96 -3.31
C LYS A 48 23.97 -2.51 -3.51
N LYS A 49 24.85 -1.71 -4.12
CA LYS A 49 24.50 -0.36 -4.58
C LYS A 49 23.63 -0.46 -5.84
N GLN A 50 22.33 -0.51 -5.65
CA GLN A 50 21.35 -0.62 -6.74
C GLN A 50 20.13 0.27 -6.45
N ILE A 51 19.45 0.68 -7.50
CA ILE A 51 18.20 1.42 -7.45
C ILE A 51 17.14 0.72 -8.29
N ALA A 52 15.87 0.90 -7.97
CA ALA A 52 14.76 0.53 -8.82
C ALA A 52 14.25 1.77 -9.55
N VAL A 53 14.07 1.65 -10.88
CA VAL A 53 13.49 2.72 -11.70
C VAL A 53 12.02 2.40 -11.94
N SER A 54 11.14 3.36 -11.67
CA SER A 54 9.71 3.18 -11.90
C SER A 54 9.05 4.47 -12.40
N PHE A 55 7.96 4.29 -13.15
CA PHE A 55 7.18 5.36 -13.75
C PHE A 55 5.71 5.13 -13.45
N ASP A 56 4.94 6.22 -13.33
CA ASP A 56 3.49 6.18 -13.24
C ASP A 56 2.90 6.69 -14.56
N ALA A 57 2.02 5.89 -15.19
CA ALA A 57 1.38 6.22 -16.46
C ALA A 57 -0.13 6.40 -16.25
N ALA A 58 -0.57 7.66 -16.30
CA ALA A 58 -1.96 8.06 -16.10
C ALA A 58 -2.52 8.95 -17.21
N TRP A 59 -1.64 9.75 -17.86
CA TRP A 59 -2.00 10.76 -18.84
C TRP A 59 -1.13 10.62 -20.09
N GLY A 60 -1.70 10.71 -21.27
CA GLY A 60 -0.94 10.68 -22.51
C GLY A 60 -0.07 9.42 -22.71
N ASN A 61 0.53 9.27 -23.89
CA ASN A 61 1.46 8.19 -24.21
C ASN A 61 2.51 8.64 -25.26
N ASP A 62 2.63 9.94 -25.50
CA ASP A 62 3.47 10.48 -26.59
C ASP A 62 4.96 10.23 -26.38
N ASP A 63 5.36 10.00 -25.12
CA ASP A 63 6.73 9.73 -24.69
C ASP A 63 7.05 8.23 -24.50
N THR A 64 6.05 7.35 -24.59
CA THR A 64 6.19 5.92 -24.26
C THR A 64 7.26 5.25 -25.12
N GLU A 65 7.23 5.43 -26.44
CA GLU A 65 8.19 4.84 -27.36
C GLU A 65 9.61 5.37 -27.12
N GLN A 66 9.75 6.67 -26.93
CA GLN A 66 11.04 7.29 -26.64
C GLN A 66 11.63 6.78 -25.33
N LEU A 67 10.79 6.61 -24.30
CA LEU A 67 11.21 6.09 -22.99
C LEU A 67 11.68 4.64 -23.10
N ILE A 68 10.93 3.79 -23.81
CA ILE A 68 11.34 2.40 -24.09
C ILE A 68 12.70 2.36 -24.78
N ASN A 69 12.92 3.19 -25.81
CA ASN A 69 14.17 3.24 -26.54
C ASN A 69 15.35 3.65 -25.65
N ILE A 70 15.19 4.67 -24.81
CA ILE A 70 16.21 5.10 -23.85
C ILE A 70 16.53 3.97 -22.85
N LEU A 71 15.50 3.38 -22.24
CA LEU A 71 15.69 2.29 -21.26
C LEU A 71 16.40 1.08 -21.90
N SER A 72 16.06 0.77 -23.16
CA SER A 72 16.70 -0.30 -23.93
C SER A 72 18.17 0.01 -24.24
N GLU A 73 18.49 1.23 -24.68
CA GLU A 73 19.87 1.69 -24.96
C GLU A 73 20.76 1.48 -23.73
N TYR A 74 20.27 1.86 -22.54
CA TYR A 74 21.03 1.73 -21.30
C TYR A 74 20.84 0.39 -20.60
N LYS A 75 20.02 -0.53 -21.17
CA LYS A 75 19.70 -1.85 -20.61
C LYS A 75 19.14 -1.77 -19.19
N VAL A 76 18.28 -0.80 -18.94
CA VAL A 76 17.65 -0.55 -17.64
C VAL A 76 16.26 -1.17 -17.62
N PRO A 77 16.02 -2.24 -16.85
CA PRO A 77 14.67 -2.71 -16.60
C PRO A 77 13.94 -1.71 -15.70
N ALA A 78 12.66 -1.46 -15.98
CA ALA A 78 11.84 -0.53 -15.22
C ALA A 78 10.48 -1.15 -14.88
N THR A 79 9.81 -0.56 -13.89
CA THR A 79 8.44 -0.90 -13.51
C THR A 79 7.53 0.26 -13.87
N PHE A 80 6.46 -0.01 -14.62
CA PHE A 80 5.44 0.97 -14.97
C PHE A 80 4.18 0.68 -14.20
N PHE A 81 3.76 1.59 -13.34
CA PHE A 81 2.47 1.55 -12.65
C PHE A 81 1.46 2.29 -13.52
N VAL A 82 0.51 1.55 -14.09
CA VAL A 82 -0.41 2.10 -15.08
C VAL A 82 -1.84 2.18 -14.54
N VAL A 83 -2.53 3.27 -14.84
CA VAL A 83 -3.95 3.45 -14.50
C VAL A 83 -4.82 2.66 -15.48
N GLY A 84 -5.86 1.97 -14.99
CA GLY A 84 -6.76 1.17 -15.84
C GLY A 84 -7.42 1.97 -16.96
N ALA A 85 -7.76 3.23 -16.73
CA ALA A 85 -8.27 4.13 -17.77
C ALA A 85 -7.21 4.42 -18.84
N TRP A 86 -5.93 4.48 -18.49
CA TRP A 86 -4.83 4.62 -19.44
C TRP A 86 -4.62 3.32 -20.24
N VAL A 87 -4.77 2.15 -19.58
CA VAL A 87 -4.73 0.83 -20.24
C VAL A 87 -5.80 0.73 -21.33
N ASP A 88 -7.04 1.14 -21.02
CA ASP A 88 -8.15 1.12 -21.99
C ASP A 88 -7.87 2.02 -23.18
N LYS A 89 -7.26 3.18 -22.94
CA LYS A 89 -7.01 4.18 -23.96
C LYS A 89 -5.80 3.86 -24.84
N TYR A 90 -4.78 3.23 -24.26
CA TYR A 90 -3.49 2.97 -24.90
C TYR A 90 -3.01 1.52 -24.76
N PRO A 91 -3.82 0.52 -25.17
CA PRO A 91 -3.48 -0.89 -25.00
C PRO A 91 -2.17 -1.28 -25.73
N GLU A 92 -1.89 -0.66 -26.86
CA GLU A 92 -0.64 -0.92 -27.59
C GLU A 92 0.60 -0.46 -26.82
N SER A 93 0.50 0.68 -26.10
CA SER A 93 1.60 1.15 -25.26
C SER A 93 1.87 0.18 -24.09
N VAL A 94 0.81 -0.36 -23.49
CA VAL A 94 0.92 -1.40 -22.46
C VAL A 94 1.64 -2.63 -22.99
N LYS A 95 1.24 -3.07 -24.20
CA LYS A 95 1.87 -4.21 -24.87
C LYS A 95 3.34 -3.94 -25.17
N GLN A 96 3.68 -2.77 -25.72
CA GLN A 96 5.06 -2.37 -26.03
C GLN A 96 5.95 -2.37 -24.80
N LEU A 97 5.48 -1.85 -23.66
CA LEU A 97 6.18 -1.88 -22.38
C LEU A 97 6.47 -3.31 -21.92
N SER A 98 5.47 -4.19 -22.00
CA SER A 98 5.61 -5.60 -21.64
C SER A 98 6.54 -6.35 -22.58
N ASP A 99 6.41 -6.18 -23.91
CA ASP A 99 7.24 -6.82 -24.93
C ASP A 99 8.71 -6.37 -24.83
N ALA A 100 8.96 -5.15 -24.40
CA ALA A 100 10.31 -4.62 -24.12
C ALA A 100 10.93 -5.17 -22.82
N GLY A 101 10.22 -6.02 -22.07
CA GLY A 101 10.70 -6.65 -20.85
C GLY A 101 10.56 -5.80 -19.60
N HIS A 102 9.79 -4.71 -19.65
CA HIS A 102 9.45 -3.93 -18.46
C HIS A 102 8.30 -4.58 -17.69
N GLN A 103 8.25 -4.33 -16.38
CA GLN A 103 7.13 -4.76 -15.55
C GLN A 103 5.99 -3.75 -15.67
N VAL A 104 4.78 -4.24 -15.98
CA VAL A 104 3.55 -3.42 -15.97
C VAL A 104 2.76 -3.79 -14.74
N GLN A 105 2.54 -2.82 -13.85
CA GLN A 105 1.95 -2.98 -12.53
C GLN A 105 0.77 -2.01 -12.32
N ASN A 106 0.04 -2.18 -11.22
CA ASN A 106 -1.24 -1.53 -10.98
C ASN A 106 -1.12 -0.16 -10.31
N HIS A 107 -1.80 0.86 -10.88
CA HIS A 107 -1.93 2.22 -10.32
C HIS A 107 -3.39 2.64 -10.14
N SER A 108 -4.27 1.71 -9.72
CA SER A 108 -5.73 1.82 -9.66
C SER A 108 -6.40 1.85 -11.04
N ASN A 109 -7.73 1.74 -11.06
CA ASN A 109 -8.49 1.77 -12.31
C ASN A 109 -8.78 3.19 -12.82
N SER A 110 -9.12 4.13 -11.92
CA SER A 110 -9.57 5.49 -12.27
C SER A 110 -8.78 6.61 -11.61
N HIS A 111 -7.69 6.27 -10.88
CA HIS A 111 -6.81 7.21 -10.18
C HIS A 111 -7.51 8.03 -9.08
N PRO A 112 -8.30 7.43 -8.18
CA PRO A 112 -8.96 8.14 -7.08
C PRO A 112 -8.03 8.33 -5.89
N TYR A 113 -8.45 9.17 -4.93
CA TYR A 113 -7.92 9.12 -3.57
C TYR A 113 -8.45 7.85 -2.89
N MET A 114 -7.56 6.88 -2.62
CA MET A 114 -7.94 5.56 -2.10
C MET A 114 -8.55 5.64 -0.69
N THR A 115 -8.03 6.50 0.16
CA THR A 115 -8.53 6.70 1.53
C THR A 115 -9.95 7.26 1.61
N GLY A 116 -10.48 7.82 0.51
CA GLY A 116 -11.86 8.29 0.40
C GLY A 116 -12.86 7.21 -0.01
N LEU A 117 -12.40 5.98 -0.32
CA LEU A 117 -13.23 4.90 -0.83
C LEU A 117 -13.65 3.90 0.26
N SER A 118 -14.77 3.19 0.04
CA SER A 118 -15.09 2.00 0.83
C SER A 118 -14.15 0.84 0.48
N ASN A 119 -14.10 -0.19 1.33
CA ASN A 119 -13.28 -1.38 1.06
C ASN A 119 -13.65 -2.06 -0.27
N GLU A 120 -14.95 -2.14 -0.58
CA GLU A 120 -15.46 -2.72 -1.83
C GLU A 120 -14.99 -1.90 -3.04
N GLN A 121 -15.08 -0.57 -2.94
CA GLN A 121 -14.60 0.32 -4.00
C GLN A 121 -13.09 0.22 -4.21
N MET A 122 -12.29 0.12 -3.13
CA MET A 122 -10.83 -0.10 -3.23
C MET A 122 -10.51 -1.42 -3.94
N ILE A 123 -11.23 -2.49 -3.59
CA ILE A 123 -11.08 -3.80 -4.24
C ILE A 123 -11.42 -3.69 -5.73
N ASP A 124 -12.51 -3.03 -6.09
CA ASP A 124 -12.93 -2.84 -7.49
C ASP A 124 -11.90 -2.04 -8.29
N GLU A 125 -11.33 -0.99 -7.71
CA GLU A 125 -10.26 -0.20 -8.34
C GLU A 125 -9.02 -1.04 -8.65
N ILE A 126 -8.62 -1.91 -7.72
CA ILE A 126 -7.45 -2.78 -7.88
C ILE A 126 -7.76 -3.91 -8.87
N GLU A 127 -8.89 -4.61 -8.69
CA GLU A 127 -9.22 -5.79 -9.48
C GLU A 127 -9.53 -5.47 -10.94
N ASN A 128 -10.22 -4.36 -11.21
CA ASN A 128 -10.53 -3.95 -12.58
C ASN A 128 -9.25 -3.57 -13.35
N CYS A 129 -8.33 -2.85 -12.72
CA CYS A 129 -7.05 -2.53 -13.33
C CYS A 129 -6.20 -3.80 -13.55
N ASN A 130 -6.14 -4.71 -12.58
CA ASN A 130 -5.43 -5.97 -12.71
C ASN A 130 -5.91 -6.77 -13.93
N LYS A 131 -7.23 -6.93 -14.09
CA LYS A 131 -7.82 -7.66 -15.22
C LYS A 131 -7.46 -7.05 -16.57
N LYS A 132 -7.47 -5.72 -16.66
CA LYS A 132 -7.13 -5.00 -17.90
C LYS A 132 -5.67 -5.24 -18.30
N ILE A 133 -4.74 -5.12 -17.35
CA ILE A 133 -3.32 -5.35 -17.58
C ILE A 133 -3.09 -6.82 -17.95
N GLU A 134 -3.66 -7.77 -17.19
CA GLU A 134 -3.53 -9.21 -17.43
C GLU A 134 -4.02 -9.62 -18.82
N ASN A 135 -5.12 -9.05 -19.29
CA ASN A 135 -5.67 -9.33 -20.63
C ASN A 135 -4.71 -8.95 -21.76
N ILE A 136 -3.84 -7.95 -21.57
CA ILE A 136 -2.91 -7.47 -22.60
C ILE A 136 -1.55 -8.15 -22.46
N THR A 137 -1.04 -8.26 -21.23
CA THR A 137 0.33 -8.73 -20.96
C THR A 137 0.42 -10.22 -20.71
N GLY A 138 -0.71 -10.88 -20.43
CA GLY A 138 -0.78 -12.29 -20.01
C GLY A 138 -0.32 -12.53 -18.56
N GLY A 139 0.14 -11.49 -17.85
CA GLY A 139 0.61 -11.56 -16.46
C GLY A 139 -0.23 -10.69 -15.54
N ARG A 140 -0.68 -11.29 -14.41
CA ARG A 140 -1.42 -10.52 -13.40
C ARG A 140 -0.44 -9.65 -12.59
N PRO A 141 -0.73 -8.34 -12.41
CA PRO A 141 0.05 -7.48 -11.54
C PRO A 141 0.13 -8.00 -10.10
N THR A 142 1.30 -7.88 -9.50
CA THR A 142 1.57 -8.28 -8.11
C THR A 142 1.93 -7.10 -7.21
N LEU A 143 2.17 -5.94 -7.82
CA LEU A 143 2.47 -4.70 -7.11
C LEU A 143 1.38 -3.67 -7.38
N PHE A 144 1.09 -2.90 -6.35
CA PHE A 144 0.15 -1.78 -6.40
C PHE A 144 0.84 -0.51 -5.89
N ARG A 145 0.67 0.58 -6.62
CA ARG A 145 1.04 1.92 -6.15
C ARG A 145 -0.23 2.75 -6.00
N ALA A 146 -0.49 3.22 -4.80
CA ALA A 146 -1.65 4.08 -4.56
C ALA A 146 -1.47 5.42 -5.29
N PRO A 147 -2.51 5.94 -5.98
CA PRO A 147 -2.54 7.30 -6.47
C PRO A 147 -2.23 8.31 -5.35
N TYR A 148 -1.53 9.37 -5.67
CA TYR A 148 -1.16 10.45 -4.75
C TYR A 148 -0.30 10.03 -3.54
N GLY A 149 0.12 8.76 -3.45
CA GLY A 149 0.79 8.21 -2.28
C GLY A 149 -0.14 8.00 -1.07
N ASP A 150 -1.42 7.83 -1.33
CA ASP A 150 -2.53 7.81 -0.36
C ASP A 150 -2.69 6.44 0.35
#